data_78a115879085bb472769640798474d2f
#
_entry.id   78a115879085bb472769640798474d2f
#
_cell.length_a   1.000
_cell.length_b   1.000
_cell.length_c   1.000
_cell.angle_alpha   90.00
_cell.angle_beta   90.00
_cell.angle_gamma   90.00
#
_symmetry.space_group_name_H-M   'P 1'
#
loop_
_entity.id
_entity.type
_entity.pdbx_description
1 polymer ?
#
loop_
_entity_poly.entity_id
_entity_poly.type
_entity_poly.pdbx_seq_one_letter_code
_entity_poly.pdbx_strand_id
1 'polypeptide(L)'
;MKNLSLKICLMIWALTLSSSISMATSPCSSTGPDEPVETSHNVIAEFQAWSEFVETGPNECFVGADPLETIIEPALAEKILCRGAIGLTVGYWPEAGMNGQLSFRSGYVFGPDTDKEFIVDNESYLLTSEEGGRVAWPSNADEDFRLVSAMKRGTRVEIIGKASSGANVKDIFLLTGFASTVDLAAQTCSYMLTPVS
;
A
#
# COMPACT_ATOMS: atom_id res chain seq x y z
N MET A 1 80.26 -19.50 -41.87
CA MET A 1 79.95 -18.34 -41.01
C MET A 1 78.62 -17.80 -41.45
N LYS A 2 77.51 -18.27 -40.87
CA LYS A 2 76.16 -17.89 -41.27
C LYS A 2 75.38 -17.52 -40.01
N ASN A 3 74.96 -16.27 -39.90
CA ASN A 3 74.20 -15.74 -38.85
C ASN A 3 72.78 -16.29 -38.90
N LEU A 4 72.34 -16.96 -37.81
CA LEU A 4 70.96 -17.42 -37.64
C LEU A 4 70.22 -16.40 -36.78
N SER A 5 69.33 -15.65 -37.43
CA SER A 5 68.50 -14.65 -36.81
C SER A 5 67.30 -15.34 -36.13
N LEU A 6 67.25 -15.32 -34.79
CA LEU A 6 66.15 -15.87 -34.01
C LEU A 6 65.03 -14.83 -33.92
N LYS A 7 63.94 -15.02 -34.65
CA LYS A 7 62.69 -14.22 -34.51
C LYS A 7 61.88 -14.73 -33.31
N ILE A 8 61.91 -14.01 -32.23
CA ILE A 8 61.05 -14.24 -31.09
C ILE A 8 59.66 -13.69 -31.42
N CYS A 9 58.68 -14.58 -31.60
CA CYS A 9 57.29 -14.25 -31.80
C CYS A 9 56.61 -14.09 -30.42
N LEU A 10 56.44 -12.84 -29.99
CA LEU A 10 55.70 -12.52 -28.78
C LEU A 10 54.21 -12.69 -29.05
N MET A 11 53.62 -13.81 -28.59
CA MET A 11 52.17 -13.98 -28.52
C MET A 11 51.66 -13.20 -27.32
N ILE A 12 51.02 -12.07 -27.56
CA ILE A 12 50.25 -11.34 -26.57
C ILE A 12 48.92 -12.05 -26.42
N TRP A 13 48.74 -12.79 -25.34
CA TRP A 13 47.45 -13.30 -24.91
C TRP A 13 46.65 -12.15 -24.31
N ALA A 14 45.71 -11.63 -25.05
CA ALA A 14 44.70 -10.71 -24.51
C ALA A 14 43.72 -11.51 -23.66
N LEU A 15 43.86 -11.45 -22.33
CA LEU A 15 42.82 -11.89 -21.41
C LEU A 15 41.64 -10.91 -21.52
N THR A 16 40.62 -11.29 -22.25
CA THR A 16 39.30 -10.61 -22.16
C THR A 16 38.64 -11.02 -20.85
N LEU A 17 38.71 -10.15 -19.85
CA LEU A 17 37.85 -10.25 -18.67
C LEU A 17 36.41 -10.00 -19.13
N SER A 18 35.65 -11.06 -19.38
CA SER A 18 34.20 -10.99 -19.49
C SER A 18 33.63 -10.70 -18.10
N SER A 19 33.37 -9.44 -17.80
CA SER A 19 32.59 -9.04 -16.65
C SER A 19 31.15 -9.49 -16.87
N SER A 20 30.80 -10.66 -16.31
CA SER A 20 29.42 -11.09 -16.20
C SER A 20 28.72 -10.13 -15.23
N ILE A 21 27.96 -9.19 -15.77
CA ILE A 21 27.01 -8.41 -14.98
C ILE A 21 25.93 -9.39 -14.55
N SER A 22 26.04 -9.95 -13.34
CA SER A 22 24.93 -10.61 -12.68
C SER A 22 23.86 -9.53 -12.44
N MET A 23 22.86 -9.48 -13.32
CA MET A 23 21.62 -8.80 -13.00
C MET A 23 21.04 -9.54 -11.79
N ALA A 24 21.12 -8.92 -10.63
CA ALA A 24 20.37 -9.35 -9.46
C ALA A 24 18.89 -9.27 -9.86
N THR A 25 18.30 -10.41 -10.18
CA THR A 25 16.85 -10.56 -10.31
C THR A 25 16.28 -10.14 -8.98
N SER A 26 15.49 -9.07 -8.97
CA SER A 26 14.71 -8.66 -7.80
C SER A 26 13.98 -9.90 -7.28
N PRO A 27 14.09 -10.23 -5.98
CA PRO A 27 13.43 -11.40 -5.41
C PRO A 27 11.90 -11.32 -5.47
N CYS A 28 11.37 -10.19 -5.88
CA CYS A 28 9.95 -9.91 -6.05
C CYS A 28 9.56 -10.07 -7.51
N SER A 29 9.42 -11.32 -7.97
CA SER A 29 8.65 -11.60 -9.17
C SER A 29 7.18 -11.42 -8.83
N SER A 30 6.51 -10.45 -9.46
CA SER A 30 5.08 -10.20 -9.35
C SER A 30 4.27 -11.30 -10.06
N THR A 31 4.34 -12.53 -9.56
CA THR A 31 3.50 -13.65 -10.00
C THR A 31 2.47 -13.98 -8.91
N GLY A 32 1.76 -12.96 -8.44
CA GLY A 32 0.51 -13.09 -7.72
C GLY A 32 -0.60 -12.41 -8.51
N PRO A 33 -1.87 -12.69 -8.24
CA PRO A 33 -3.00 -12.02 -8.89
C PRO A 33 -3.19 -10.61 -8.32
N ASP A 34 -2.10 -9.89 -8.06
CA ASP A 34 -2.16 -8.47 -7.83
C ASP A 34 -2.26 -7.85 -9.23
N GLU A 35 -3.49 -7.83 -9.76
CA GLU A 35 -3.86 -6.83 -10.75
C GLU A 35 -3.28 -5.50 -10.26
N PRO A 36 -2.59 -4.74 -11.14
CA PRO A 36 -2.28 -3.35 -10.79
C PRO A 36 -3.62 -2.79 -10.31
N VAL A 37 -3.61 -2.19 -9.11
CA VAL A 37 -4.73 -1.35 -8.70
C VAL A 37 -4.87 -0.43 -9.89
N GLU A 38 -5.94 -0.63 -10.68
CA GLU A 38 -6.27 0.31 -11.74
C GLU A 38 -6.27 1.64 -11.01
N THR A 39 -5.35 2.50 -11.39
CA THR A 39 -5.33 3.87 -10.90
C THR A 39 -6.71 4.36 -11.25
N SER A 40 -7.60 4.46 -10.25
CA SER A 40 -8.97 4.91 -10.47
C SER A 40 -8.83 6.23 -11.21
N HIS A 41 -9.27 6.26 -12.46
CA HIS A 41 -9.19 7.45 -13.30
C HIS A 41 -10.23 8.48 -12.90
N ASN A 42 -11.01 8.18 -11.86
CA ASN A 42 -12.16 8.95 -11.39
C ASN A 42 -11.84 9.76 -10.13
N VAL A 43 -10.60 10.26 -9.98
CA VAL A 43 -10.26 11.24 -8.95
C VAL A 43 -11.08 12.50 -9.23
N ILE A 44 -11.95 12.88 -8.32
CA ILE A 44 -12.78 14.09 -8.45
C ILE A 44 -12.30 15.24 -7.57
N ALA A 45 -11.53 14.94 -6.51
CA ALA A 45 -10.94 15.94 -5.63
C ALA A 45 -9.66 15.41 -4.98
N GLU A 46 -8.73 16.32 -4.73
CA GLU A 46 -7.49 16.07 -3.98
C GLU A 46 -7.34 17.12 -2.90
N PHE A 47 -7.12 16.65 -1.67
CA PHE A 47 -6.90 17.49 -0.49
C PHE A 47 -5.62 17.03 0.22
N GLN A 48 -4.50 17.62 -0.18
CA GLN A 48 -3.18 17.35 0.40
C GLN A 48 -2.79 15.86 0.28
N ALA A 49 -2.89 15.08 1.38
CA ALA A 49 -2.51 13.67 1.38
C ALA A 49 -3.65 12.71 0.97
N TRP A 50 -4.87 13.23 0.74
CA TRP A 50 -6.07 12.42 0.49
C TRP A 50 -6.72 12.78 -0.83
N SER A 51 -7.17 11.75 -1.54
CA SER A 51 -7.92 11.89 -2.80
C SER A 51 -9.30 11.28 -2.65
N GLU A 52 -10.31 11.92 -3.29
CA GLU A 52 -11.66 11.41 -3.42
C GLU A 52 -11.85 10.78 -4.80
N PHE A 53 -12.47 9.63 -4.80
CA PHE A 53 -12.77 8.84 -5.99
C PHE A 53 -14.26 8.55 -6.06
N VAL A 54 -14.81 8.50 -7.27
CA VAL A 54 -16.20 8.15 -7.53
C VAL A 54 -16.27 7.10 -8.64
N GLU A 55 -16.97 6.01 -8.35
CA GLU A 55 -17.30 4.99 -9.34
C GLU A 55 -18.81 5.01 -9.64
N THR A 56 -19.17 4.95 -10.92
CA THR A 56 -20.55 5.11 -11.35
C THR A 56 -21.29 3.80 -11.67
N GLY A 57 -20.65 2.70 -11.43
CA GLY A 57 -21.29 1.41 -11.59
C GLY A 57 -20.59 0.25 -10.90
N PRO A 58 -20.79 -0.02 -9.61
CA PRO A 58 -21.81 0.49 -8.69
C PRO A 58 -21.57 1.94 -8.23
N ASN A 59 -22.64 2.62 -7.76
CA ASN A 59 -22.51 3.95 -7.16
C ASN A 59 -21.69 3.85 -5.86
N GLU A 60 -20.45 4.25 -5.94
CA GLU A 60 -19.47 4.15 -4.86
C GLU A 60 -18.64 5.42 -4.81
N CYS A 61 -18.42 5.94 -3.59
CA CYS A 61 -17.44 6.98 -3.34
C CYS A 61 -16.45 6.46 -2.31
N PHE A 62 -15.20 6.76 -2.50
CA PHE A 62 -14.22 6.46 -1.48
C PHE A 62 -13.14 7.54 -1.43
N VAL A 63 -12.52 7.65 -0.29
CA VAL A 63 -11.32 8.45 -0.12
C VAL A 63 -10.15 7.52 0.15
N GLY A 64 -8.98 7.89 -0.34
CA GLY A 64 -7.79 7.07 -0.17
C GLY A 64 -6.53 7.89 -0.03
N ALA A 65 -5.55 7.30 0.61
CA ALA A 65 -4.20 7.83 0.73
C ALA A 65 -3.17 6.71 0.68
N ASP A 66 -1.99 7.04 0.15
CA ASP A 66 -0.78 6.24 0.28
C ASP A 66 -0.05 6.57 1.58
N PRO A 67 0.75 5.65 2.15
CA PRO A 67 1.54 5.95 3.33
C PRO A 67 2.62 7.01 3.01
N LEU A 68 2.83 7.93 3.96
CA LEU A 68 3.95 8.87 3.93
C LEU A 68 5.28 8.13 4.11
N GLU A 69 5.28 7.13 4.98
CA GLU A 69 6.47 6.38 5.38
C GLU A 69 6.12 4.94 5.72
N THR A 70 7.02 4.03 5.40
CA THR A 70 6.95 2.62 5.81
C THR A 70 8.23 2.26 6.56
N ILE A 71 8.10 1.63 7.72
CA ILE A 71 9.21 1.09 8.51
C ILE A 71 9.06 -0.43 8.59
N ILE A 72 10.11 -1.16 8.20
CA ILE A 72 10.13 -2.63 8.20
C ILE A 72 11.26 -3.13 9.09
N GLU A 73 10.93 -4.01 10.04
CA GLU A 73 11.89 -4.58 10.98
C GLU A 73 11.85 -6.12 10.97
N PRO A 74 13.03 -6.79 10.96
CA PRO A 74 14.35 -6.17 10.78
C PRO A 74 14.55 -5.63 9.36
N ALA A 75 15.46 -4.66 9.18
CA ALA A 75 15.70 -4.01 7.88
C ALA A 75 16.07 -4.98 6.74
N LEU A 76 16.64 -6.16 7.05
CA LEU A 76 16.89 -7.22 6.07
C LEU A 76 15.58 -7.82 5.51
N ALA A 77 14.49 -7.74 6.26
CA ALA A 77 13.19 -8.28 5.84
C ALA A 77 12.58 -7.45 4.69
N GLU A 78 12.95 -6.19 4.53
CA GLU A 78 12.52 -5.34 3.41
C GLU A 78 12.86 -5.98 2.05
N LYS A 79 14.03 -6.61 1.94
CA LYS A 79 14.47 -7.29 0.71
C LYS A 79 13.71 -8.57 0.41
N ILE A 80 13.04 -9.15 1.41
CA ILE A 80 12.31 -10.42 1.33
C ILE A 80 10.81 -10.15 1.25
N LEU A 81 10.36 -9.03 1.82
CA LEU A 81 8.97 -8.63 1.83
C LEU A 81 8.60 -7.96 0.49
N CYS A 82 8.12 -8.76 -0.44
CA CYS A 82 7.54 -8.24 -1.67
C CYS A 82 6.19 -7.62 -1.36
N ARG A 83 6.11 -6.29 -1.38
CA ARG A 83 4.86 -5.56 -1.16
C ARG A 83 4.21 -5.20 -2.50
N GLY A 84 2.90 -5.46 -2.59
CA GLY A 84 2.03 -4.91 -3.62
C GLY A 84 1.53 -3.51 -3.24
N ALA A 85 0.39 -3.11 -3.80
CA ALA A 85 -0.24 -1.82 -3.49
C ALA A 85 -0.59 -1.71 -2.01
N ILE A 86 -0.34 -0.53 -1.44
CA ILE A 86 -0.63 -0.17 -0.06
C ILE A 86 -1.64 0.97 -0.12
N GLY A 87 -2.57 1.04 0.82
CA GLY A 87 -3.49 2.16 0.89
C GLY A 87 -4.39 2.09 2.11
N LEU A 88 -4.78 3.26 2.60
CA LEU A 88 -5.79 3.43 3.61
C LEU A 88 -7.00 4.10 2.96
N THR A 89 -8.16 3.47 3.05
CA THR A 89 -9.38 3.94 2.37
C THR A 89 -10.57 4.02 3.32
N VAL A 90 -11.51 4.93 3.01
CA VAL A 90 -12.84 4.98 3.62
C VAL A 90 -13.86 5.03 2.49
N GLY A 91 -14.70 3.99 2.41
CA GLY A 91 -15.67 3.81 1.34
C GLY A 91 -17.11 4.05 1.78
N TYR A 92 -17.93 4.43 0.80
CA TYR A 92 -19.36 4.68 0.92
C TYR A 92 -20.08 3.95 -0.20
N TRP A 93 -20.99 3.04 0.15
CA TRP A 93 -21.85 2.30 -0.78
C TRP A 93 -23.31 2.58 -0.43
N PRO A 94 -23.89 3.68 -0.95
CA PRO A 94 -25.23 4.14 -0.54
C PRO A 94 -26.32 3.10 -0.78
N GLU A 95 -26.26 2.37 -1.89
CA GLU A 95 -27.23 1.33 -2.24
C GLU A 95 -27.19 0.13 -1.28
N ALA A 96 -26.04 -0.13 -0.66
CA ALA A 96 -25.86 -1.17 0.35
C ALA A 96 -26.06 -0.66 1.78
N GLY A 97 -26.34 0.66 1.95
CA GLY A 97 -26.47 1.28 3.26
C GLY A 97 -25.16 1.36 4.05
N MET A 98 -24.02 1.17 3.39
CA MET A 98 -22.70 1.25 4.02
C MET A 98 -22.14 2.67 3.92
N ASN A 99 -21.84 3.26 5.08
CA ASN A 99 -21.41 4.65 5.20
C ASN A 99 -20.13 4.75 6.03
N GLY A 100 -19.01 4.98 5.36
CA GLY A 100 -17.75 5.24 6.04
C GLY A 100 -17.02 3.97 6.49
N GLN A 101 -17.00 2.93 5.68
CA GLN A 101 -16.25 1.70 5.97
C GLN A 101 -14.75 1.92 5.73
N LEU A 102 -13.96 1.71 6.78
CA LEU A 102 -12.50 1.83 6.72
C LEU A 102 -11.88 0.51 6.26
N SER A 103 -10.91 0.57 5.37
CA SER A 103 -10.06 -0.57 5.03
C SER A 103 -8.60 -0.16 4.84
N PHE A 104 -7.70 -1.03 5.26
CA PHE A 104 -6.27 -0.91 5.08
C PHE A 104 -5.74 -2.06 4.24
N ARG A 105 -5.17 -1.75 3.08
CA ARG A 105 -4.44 -2.70 2.24
C ARG A 105 -2.96 -2.63 2.58
N SER A 106 -2.41 -3.73 3.09
CA SER A 106 -1.02 -3.79 3.57
C SER A 106 0.02 -4.00 2.47
N GLY A 107 -0.41 -4.53 1.31
CA GLY A 107 0.51 -4.97 0.24
C GLY A 107 1.26 -6.26 0.56
N TYR A 108 1.10 -6.86 1.74
CA TYR A 108 1.67 -8.14 2.14
C TYR A 108 0.60 -9.03 2.80
N VAL A 109 0.86 -10.32 2.85
CA VAL A 109 0.00 -11.28 3.57
C VAL A 109 0.26 -11.15 5.07
N PHE A 110 -0.80 -10.91 5.85
CA PHE A 110 -0.69 -10.88 7.31
C PHE A 110 -0.32 -12.25 7.86
N GLY A 111 0.49 -12.26 8.93
CA GLY A 111 0.80 -13.46 9.67
C GLY A 111 -0.44 -14.01 10.40
N PRO A 112 -0.50 -15.33 10.65
CA PRO A 112 -1.59 -15.94 11.41
C PRO A 112 -1.59 -15.37 12.84
N ASP A 113 -2.79 -15.21 13.41
CA ASP A 113 -3.01 -14.80 14.82
C ASP A 113 -2.20 -13.56 15.25
N THR A 114 -1.96 -12.63 14.32
CA THR A 114 -1.26 -11.39 14.63
C THR A 114 -2.21 -10.23 14.74
N ASP A 115 -2.06 -9.44 15.83
CA ASP A 115 -2.77 -8.19 15.97
C ASP A 115 -2.36 -7.21 14.87
N LYS A 116 -3.34 -6.46 14.38
CA LYS A 116 -3.14 -5.35 13.47
C LYS A 116 -3.58 -4.11 14.22
N GLU A 117 -2.59 -3.38 14.72
CA GLU A 117 -2.82 -2.20 15.54
C GLU A 117 -2.97 -0.96 14.66
N PHE A 118 -4.00 -0.19 14.91
CA PHE A 118 -4.29 1.07 14.24
C PHE A 118 -4.26 2.18 15.28
N ILE A 119 -3.32 3.10 15.16
CA ILE A 119 -3.05 4.13 16.16
C ILE A 119 -3.32 5.49 15.53
N VAL A 120 -4.28 6.24 16.11
CA VAL A 120 -4.49 7.64 15.75
C VAL A 120 -3.87 8.49 16.84
N ASP A 121 -2.79 9.19 16.53
CA ASP A 121 -1.96 9.93 17.48
C ASP A 121 -1.55 9.08 18.70
N ASN A 122 -2.35 9.00 19.75
CA ASN A 122 -2.08 8.22 20.96
C ASN A 122 -3.21 7.23 21.32
N GLU A 123 -4.22 7.08 20.47
CA GLU A 123 -5.35 6.17 20.69
C GLU A 123 -5.18 4.93 19.83
N SER A 124 -5.16 3.73 20.44
CA SER A 124 -5.01 2.46 19.74
C SER A 124 -6.33 1.76 19.52
N TYR A 125 -6.48 1.17 18.34
CA TYR A 125 -7.60 0.37 17.88
C TYR A 125 -7.08 -0.93 17.26
N LEU A 126 -7.94 -1.94 17.14
CA LEU A 126 -7.58 -3.21 16.49
C LEU A 126 -8.35 -3.37 15.17
N LEU A 127 -7.63 -3.85 14.15
CA LEU A 127 -8.23 -4.27 12.91
C LEU A 127 -8.27 -5.81 12.81
N THR A 128 -9.25 -6.32 12.10
CA THR A 128 -9.40 -7.72 11.72
C THR A 128 -8.99 -7.94 10.27
N SER A 129 -8.63 -9.17 9.91
CA SER A 129 -8.40 -9.59 8.54
C SER A 129 -8.79 -11.04 8.37
N GLU A 130 -9.06 -11.49 7.15
CA GLU A 130 -9.15 -12.91 6.84
C GLU A 130 -7.79 -13.59 6.97
N GLU A 131 -7.80 -14.90 7.21
CA GLU A 131 -6.59 -15.71 7.18
C GLU A 131 -5.95 -15.68 5.79
N GLY A 132 -4.66 -15.41 5.73
CA GLY A 132 -3.95 -15.22 4.46
C GLY A 132 -4.29 -13.94 3.71
N GLY A 133 -5.09 -13.05 4.32
CA GLY A 133 -5.52 -11.79 3.73
C GLY A 133 -4.41 -10.73 3.69
N ARG A 134 -4.65 -9.73 2.85
CA ARG A 134 -3.80 -8.53 2.70
C ARG A 134 -4.54 -7.24 3.05
N VAL A 135 -5.81 -7.36 3.41
CA VAL A 135 -6.67 -6.25 3.79
C VAL A 135 -7.11 -6.44 5.23
N ALA A 136 -7.13 -5.36 5.99
CA ALA A 136 -7.62 -5.33 7.36
C ALA A 136 -8.66 -4.22 7.51
N TRP A 137 -9.64 -4.43 8.40
CA TRP A 137 -10.77 -3.53 8.62
C TRP A 137 -11.24 -3.59 10.08
N PRO A 138 -11.99 -2.59 10.58
CA PRO A 138 -12.64 -2.63 11.88
C PRO A 138 -13.65 -3.79 11.97
N SER A 139 -13.88 -4.29 13.18
CA SER A 139 -14.71 -5.49 13.38
C SER A 139 -16.20 -5.29 13.11
N ASN A 140 -16.69 -4.04 13.11
CA ASN A 140 -18.09 -3.69 12.89
C ASN A 140 -18.26 -2.18 12.60
N ALA A 141 -19.47 -1.78 12.21
CA ALA A 141 -19.77 -0.39 11.81
C ALA A 141 -19.58 0.64 12.94
N ASP A 142 -19.76 0.27 14.20
CA ASP A 142 -19.52 1.19 15.32
C ASP A 142 -18.02 1.48 15.47
N GLU A 143 -17.17 0.48 15.25
CA GLU A 143 -15.72 0.68 15.24
C GLU A 143 -15.27 1.47 14.01
N ASP A 144 -15.87 1.28 12.82
CA ASP A 144 -15.64 2.15 11.66
C ASP A 144 -15.91 3.61 12.00
N PHE A 145 -17.09 3.88 12.59
CA PHE A 145 -17.48 5.24 12.97
C PHE A 145 -16.51 5.85 14.00
N ARG A 146 -16.10 5.08 14.99
CA ARG A 146 -15.14 5.53 16.03
C ARG A 146 -13.80 5.88 15.42
N LEU A 147 -13.26 5.02 14.55
CA LEU A 147 -11.99 5.21 13.88
C LEU A 147 -12.00 6.41 12.94
N VAL A 148 -13.00 6.50 12.05
CA VAL A 148 -13.15 7.65 11.14
C VAL A 148 -13.31 8.95 11.94
N SER A 149 -14.06 8.93 13.05
CA SER A 149 -14.21 10.10 13.93
C SER A 149 -12.91 10.48 14.63
N ALA A 150 -12.09 9.52 15.03
CA ALA A 150 -10.76 9.79 15.60
C ALA A 150 -9.83 10.38 14.53
N MET A 151 -9.79 9.79 13.33
CA MET A 151 -8.99 10.29 12.21
C MET A 151 -9.36 11.74 11.81
N LYS A 152 -10.65 12.11 11.86
CA LYS A 152 -11.08 13.51 11.57
C LYS A 152 -10.53 14.53 12.54
N ARG A 153 -10.18 14.13 13.75
CA ARG A 153 -9.61 15.01 14.78
C ARG A 153 -8.10 14.85 14.95
N GLY A 154 -7.55 13.77 14.42
CA GLY A 154 -6.15 13.40 14.54
C GLY A 154 -5.24 14.13 13.54
N THR A 155 -3.97 13.90 13.71
CA THR A 155 -2.91 14.45 12.84
C THR A 155 -2.22 13.38 12.01
N ARG A 156 -2.13 12.16 12.54
CA ARG A 156 -1.50 11.03 11.86
C ARG A 156 -2.07 9.69 12.32
N VAL A 157 -1.92 8.70 11.44
CA VAL A 157 -2.20 7.29 11.72
C VAL A 157 -0.91 6.50 11.60
N GLU A 158 -0.69 5.57 12.54
CA GLU A 158 0.30 4.49 12.40
C GLU A 158 -0.45 3.16 12.36
N ILE A 159 -0.14 2.33 11.37
CA ILE A 159 -0.70 0.98 11.27
C ILE A 159 0.43 -0.01 11.41
N ILE A 160 0.35 -0.86 12.44
CA ILE A 160 1.38 -1.85 12.77
C ILE A 160 0.81 -3.24 12.52
N GLY A 161 1.52 -4.01 11.71
CA GLY A 161 1.15 -5.40 11.43
C GLY A 161 2.39 -6.28 11.29
N LYS A 162 2.17 -7.58 11.38
CA LYS A 162 3.22 -8.57 11.15
C LYS A 162 2.92 -9.36 9.89
N ALA A 163 3.87 -9.40 8.98
CA ALA A 163 3.77 -10.18 7.76
C ALA A 163 3.92 -11.68 8.05
N SER A 164 3.37 -12.53 7.17
CA SER A 164 3.55 -13.99 7.23
C SER A 164 5.02 -14.43 7.14
N SER A 165 5.88 -13.59 6.56
CA SER A 165 7.34 -13.76 6.57
C SER A 165 8.00 -13.52 7.94
N GLY A 166 7.25 -13.01 8.93
CA GLY A 166 7.73 -12.65 10.26
C GLY A 166 8.21 -11.21 10.40
N ALA A 167 8.24 -10.42 9.33
CA ALA A 167 8.60 -9.01 9.38
C ALA A 167 7.53 -8.18 10.12
N ASN A 168 7.96 -7.26 10.99
CA ASN A 168 7.08 -6.23 11.53
C ASN A 168 7.08 -5.04 10.58
N VAL A 169 5.90 -4.54 10.26
CA VAL A 169 5.70 -3.44 9.33
C VAL A 169 4.88 -2.36 10.01
N LYS A 170 5.34 -1.11 9.90
CA LYS A 170 4.62 0.08 10.33
C LYS A 170 4.45 1.00 9.13
N ASP A 171 3.22 1.33 8.80
CA ASP A 171 2.85 2.31 7.78
C ASP A 171 2.31 3.56 8.46
N ILE A 172 2.75 4.73 8.02
CA ILE A 172 2.42 6.03 8.61
C ILE A 172 1.69 6.86 7.57
N PHE A 173 0.51 7.37 7.93
CA PHE A 173 -0.33 8.22 7.09
C PHE A 173 -0.54 9.59 7.76
N LEU A 174 -0.49 10.67 6.97
CA LEU A 174 -0.88 12.00 7.44
C LEU A 174 -2.39 12.18 7.31
N LEU A 175 -3.01 12.81 8.31
CA LEU A 175 -4.44 13.10 8.30
C LEU A 175 -4.77 14.51 7.80
N THR A 176 -3.77 15.25 7.31
CA THR A 176 -3.98 16.56 6.72
C THR A 176 -4.83 16.47 5.46
N GLY A 177 -6.00 17.10 5.47
CA GLY A 177 -6.99 17.02 4.40
C GLY A 177 -8.07 15.95 4.60
N PHE A 178 -7.83 14.92 5.43
CA PHE A 178 -8.75 13.80 5.62
C PHE A 178 -10.19 14.20 5.95
N ALA A 179 -10.38 15.05 6.97
CA ALA A 179 -11.72 15.46 7.40
C ALA A 179 -12.52 16.10 6.25
N SER A 180 -11.89 16.98 5.47
CA SER A 180 -12.56 17.65 4.35
C SER A 180 -12.90 16.67 3.23
N THR A 181 -11.98 15.74 2.93
CA THR A 181 -12.16 14.78 1.84
C THR A 181 -13.26 13.79 2.17
N VAL A 182 -13.28 13.25 3.40
CA VAL A 182 -14.29 12.27 3.83
C VAL A 182 -15.68 12.89 3.95
N ASP A 183 -15.77 14.18 4.36
CA ASP A 183 -17.05 14.88 4.41
C ASP A 183 -17.59 15.16 3.00
N LEU A 184 -16.71 15.47 2.06
CA LEU A 184 -17.07 15.65 0.66
C LEU A 184 -17.57 14.34 0.05
N ALA A 185 -16.85 13.24 0.22
CA ALA A 185 -17.24 11.93 -0.29
C ALA A 185 -18.61 11.46 0.26
N ALA A 186 -18.87 11.68 1.54
CA ALA A 186 -20.17 11.40 2.15
C ALA A 186 -21.30 12.22 1.51
N GLN A 187 -21.05 13.48 1.16
CA GLN A 187 -22.00 14.33 0.45
C GLN A 187 -22.21 13.85 -0.99
N THR A 188 -21.12 13.62 -1.74
CA THR A 188 -21.14 13.16 -3.14
C THR A 188 -21.97 11.90 -3.25
N CYS A 189 -21.72 10.90 -2.42
CA CYS A 189 -22.46 9.66 -2.39
C CYS A 189 -23.93 9.82 -1.99
N SER A 190 -24.23 10.75 -1.10
CA SER A 190 -25.63 11.05 -0.74
C SER A 190 -26.44 11.61 -1.93
N TYR A 191 -25.83 12.41 -2.77
CA TYR A 191 -26.49 12.96 -3.97
C TYR A 191 -26.74 11.88 -5.03
N MET A 192 -25.93 10.82 -5.10
CA MET A 192 -26.15 9.74 -6.05
C MET A 192 -27.44 8.94 -5.79
N LEU A 193 -27.97 8.98 -4.55
CA LEU A 193 -29.24 8.33 -4.19
C LEU A 193 -30.47 9.16 -4.56
N THR A 194 -30.32 10.45 -4.91
CA THR A 194 -31.45 11.29 -5.26
C THR A 194 -31.78 11.11 -6.74
N PRO A 195 -32.97 10.57 -7.11
CA PRO A 195 -33.37 10.50 -8.50
C PRO A 195 -33.44 11.91 -9.09
N VAL A 196 -32.83 12.10 -10.25
CA VAL A 196 -32.96 13.33 -11.03
C VAL A 196 -34.44 13.43 -11.45
N SER A 197 -35.18 14.38 -10.87
CA SER A 197 -36.59 14.67 -11.17
C SER A 197 -36.76 15.39 -12.48
#